data_ab106b742b0900454383c5ddb1317ad1
#
_entry.id   ab106b742b0900454383c5ddb1317ad1
#
_cell.length_a   1.000
_cell.length_b   1.000
_cell.length_c   1.000
_cell.angle_alpha   90.00
_cell.angle_beta   90.00
_cell.angle_gamma   90.00
#
_symmetry.space_group_name_H-M   'P 1'
#
loop_
_entity.id
_entity.type
_entity.pdbx_description
1 polymer ?
#
loop_
_entity_poly.entity_id
_entity_poly.type
_entity_poly.pdbx_seq_one_letter_code
_entity_poly.pdbx_strand_id
1 'polypeptide(L)'
;VTHSENLLIIAAEECAEIQQEIAKALRFGLQNHHPEKPELTNEKRIMQEFEQLCAVMDMLAEEGIIHPLSDEERDAVHKEKVRAVKSWKLYSKRIGVVETV
;
A
#
# COMPACT_ATOMS: atom_id res chain seq x y z
N VAL A 1 -4.46 26.21 -2.42
CA VAL A 1 -3.40 25.30 -2.86
C VAL A 1 -3.30 25.28 -4.38
N THR A 2 -2.13 25.00 -4.90
CA THR A 2 -1.92 24.84 -6.33
C THR A 2 -2.53 23.51 -6.81
N HIS A 3 -2.67 23.34 -8.13
CA HIS A 3 -3.10 22.09 -8.72
C HIS A 3 -2.19 20.94 -8.34
N SER A 4 -0.87 21.16 -8.40
CA SER A 4 0.14 20.16 -8.01
C SER A 4 0.02 19.78 -6.54
N GLU A 5 -0.14 20.76 -5.67
CA GLU A 5 -0.32 20.51 -4.24
C GLU A 5 -1.60 19.73 -3.98
N ASN A 6 -2.68 20.06 -4.70
CA ASN A 6 -3.95 19.35 -4.55
C ASN A 6 -3.80 17.87 -4.92
N LEU A 7 -3.15 17.55 -6.02
CA LEU A 7 -2.91 16.16 -6.42
C LEU A 7 -2.03 15.41 -5.39
N LEU A 8 -1.03 16.10 -4.84
CA LEU A 8 -0.17 15.49 -3.80
C LEU A 8 -0.96 15.24 -2.52
N ILE A 9 -1.88 16.15 -2.15
CA ILE A 9 -2.78 15.94 -1.01
C ILE A 9 -3.65 14.71 -1.24
N ILE A 10 -4.20 14.55 -2.45
CA ILE A 10 -5.04 13.40 -2.80
C ILE A 10 -4.22 12.11 -2.69
N ALA A 11 -2.97 12.11 -3.17
CA ALA A 11 -2.09 10.95 -3.03
C ALA A 11 -1.87 10.59 -1.54
N ALA A 12 -1.68 11.58 -0.69
CA ALA A 12 -1.53 11.37 0.75
C ALA A 12 -2.82 10.77 1.35
N GLU A 13 -3.98 11.24 0.94
CA GLU A 13 -5.27 10.70 1.39
C GLU A 13 -5.44 9.23 0.97
N GLU A 14 -5.05 8.89 -0.26
CA GLU A 14 -5.11 7.50 -0.72
C GLU A 14 -4.21 6.58 0.11
N CYS A 15 -3.04 7.06 0.51
CA CYS A 15 -2.17 6.31 1.43
C CYS A 15 -2.86 6.05 2.76
N ALA A 16 -3.56 7.04 3.31
CA ALA A 16 -4.29 6.90 4.57
C ALA A 16 -5.43 5.90 4.45
N GLU A 17 -6.11 5.87 3.30
CA GLU A 17 -7.20 4.92 3.05
C GLU A 17 -6.68 3.48 2.96
N ILE A 18 -5.49 3.26 2.38
CA ILE A 18 -4.85 1.95 2.39
C ILE A 18 -4.59 1.51 3.83
N GLN A 19 -4.06 2.39 4.66
CA GLN A 19 -3.81 2.10 6.07
C GLN A 19 -5.09 1.70 6.79
N GLN A 20 -6.20 2.40 6.55
CA GLN A 20 -7.50 2.08 7.15
C GLN A 20 -7.98 0.68 6.74
N GLU A 21 -7.87 0.34 5.47
CA GLU A 21 -8.32 -0.97 4.99
C GLU A 21 -7.46 -2.11 5.53
N ILE A 22 -6.15 -1.90 5.68
CA ILE A 22 -5.26 -2.88 6.32
C ILE A 22 -5.66 -3.08 7.79
N ALA A 23 -5.93 -1.99 8.51
CA ALA A 23 -6.36 -2.06 9.90
C ALA A 23 -7.68 -2.82 10.05
N LYS A 24 -8.64 -2.58 9.15
CA LYS A 24 -9.92 -3.31 9.14
C LYS A 24 -9.71 -4.80 8.87
N ALA A 25 -8.81 -5.13 7.94
CA ALA A 25 -8.49 -6.53 7.64
C ALA A 25 -7.90 -7.24 8.86
N LEU A 26 -7.08 -6.55 9.65
CA LEU A 26 -6.53 -7.09 10.89
C LEU A 26 -7.60 -7.28 11.97
N ARG A 27 -8.55 -6.33 12.06
CA ARG A 27 -9.61 -6.37 13.07
C ARG A 27 -10.69 -7.41 12.75
N PHE A 28 -11.05 -7.55 11.49
CA PHE A 28 -12.23 -8.32 11.08
C PHE A 28 -11.91 -9.53 10.21
N GLY A 29 -10.66 -9.70 9.80
CA GLY A 29 -10.24 -10.81 8.96
C GLY A 29 -10.08 -10.39 7.50
N LEU A 30 -9.01 -10.85 6.86
CA LEU A 30 -8.67 -10.51 5.48
C LEU A 30 -9.78 -10.95 4.50
N GLN A 31 -10.36 -12.10 4.73
CA GLN A 31 -11.40 -12.67 3.85
C GLN A 31 -12.82 -12.31 4.26
N ASN A 32 -12.98 -11.54 5.33
CA ASN A 32 -14.29 -11.09 5.78
C ASN A 32 -14.73 -9.87 4.94
N HIS A 33 -16.01 -9.53 5.05
CA HIS A 33 -16.62 -8.45 4.27
C HIS A 33 -17.66 -7.72 5.10
N HIS A 34 -18.04 -6.53 4.66
CA HIS A 34 -19.17 -5.82 5.25
C HIS A 34 -20.46 -6.63 4.98
N PRO A 35 -21.37 -6.75 5.96
CA PRO A 35 -22.59 -7.57 5.79
C PRO A 35 -23.42 -7.23 4.55
N GLU A 36 -23.40 -5.96 4.13
CA GLU A 36 -24.18 -5.49 2.99
C GLU A 36 -23.47 -5.69 1.64
N LYS A 37 -22.19 -6.07 1.63
CA LYS A 37 -21.38 -6.22 0.41
C LYS A 37 -20.54 -7.49 0.48
N PRO A 38 -21.19 -8.67 0.39
CA PRO A 38 -20.46 -9.94 0.55
C PRO A 38 -19.41 -10.20 -0.52
N GLU A 39 -19.54 -9.62 -1.70
CA GLU A 39 -18.59 -9.78 -2.80
C GLU A 39 -17.32 -8.95 -2.60
N LEU A 40 -17.31 -8.03 -1.65
CA LEU A 40 -16.19 -7.12 -1.43
C LEU A 40 -15.48 -7.45 -0.12
N THR A 41 -14.49 -8.33 -0.20
CA THR A 41 -13.68 -8.71 0.96
C THR A 41 -12.75 -7.58 1.38
N ASN A 42 -12.25 -7.64 2.61
CA ASN A 42 -11.26 -6.68 3.10
C ASN A 42 -9.97 -6.73 2.26
N GLU A 43 -9.59 -7.92 1.78
CA GLU A 43 -8.47 -8.07 0.84
C GLU A 43 -8.71 -7.26 -0.44
N LYS A 44 -9.89 -7.38 -1.04
CA LYS A 44 -10.24 -6.62 -2.25
C LYS A 44 -10.22 -5.13 -2.00
N ARG A 45 -10.68 -4.69 -0.84
CA ARG A 45 -10.66 -3.26 -0.48
C ARG A 45 -9.23 -2.72 -0.43
N ILE A 46 -8.31 -3.48 0.15
CA ILE A 46 -6.89 -3.10 0.18
C ILE A 46 -6.37 -2.92 -1.25
N MET A 47 -6.64 -3.89 -2.11
CA MET A 47 -6.15 -3.84 -3.49
C MET A 47 -6.79 -2.73 -4.31
N GLN A 48 -8.08 -2.44 -4.08
CA GLN A 48 -8.75 -1.33 -4.75
C GLN A 48 -8.15 0.02 -4.34
N GLU A 49 -7.91 0.21 -3.05
CA GLU A 49 -7.28 1.45 -2.57
C GLU A 49 -5.86 1.60 -3.10
N PHE A 50 -5.12 0.50 -3.19
CA PHE A 50 -3.80 0.53 -3.79
C PHE A 50 -3.85 0.96 -5.27
N GLU A 51 -4.81 0.44 -6.04
CA GLU A 51 -4.98 0.84 -7.44
C GLU A 51 -5.40 2.30 -7.57
N GLN A 52 -6.19 2.82 -6.63
CA GLN A 52 -6.54 4.23 -6.61
C GLN A 52 -5.32 5.11 -6.38
N LEU A 53 -4.43 4.70 -5.48
CA LEU A 53 -3.15 5.39 -5.31
C LEU A 53 -2.33 5.37 -6.60
N CYS A 54 -2.25 4.22 -7.27
CA CYS A 54 -1.53 4.09 -8.53
C CYS A 54 -2.10 5.05 -9.59
N ALA A 55 -3.43 5.18 -9.66
CA ALA A 55 -4.07 6.11 -10.60
C ALA A 55 -3.65 7.56 -10.34
N VAL A 56 -3.63 7.98 -9.08
CA VAL A 56 -3.21 9.33 -8.72
C VAL A 56 -1.73 9.54 -9.02
N MET A 57 -0.89 8.55 -8.73
CA MET A 57 0.54 8.61 -9.05
C MET A 57 0.77 8.73 -10.55
N ASP A 58 -0.01 8.01 -11.36
CA ASP A 58 0.05 8.13 -12.82
C ASP A 58 -0.34 9.53 -13.30
N MET A 59 -1.36 10.13 -12.70
CA MET A 59 -1.76 11.50 -13.00
C MET A 59 -0.63 12.49 -12.69
N LEU A 60 0.02 12.32 -11.54
CA LEU A 60 1.16 13.16 -11.16
C LEU A 60 2.31 13.02 -12.16
N ALA A 61 2.56 11.81 -12.63
CA ALA A 61 3.61 11.55 -13.62
C ALA A 61 3.26 12.15 -14.98
N GLU A 62 2.02 11.98 -15.45
CA GLU A 62 1.55 12.54 -16.70
C GLU A 62 1.66 14.06 -16.76
N GLU A 63 1.45 14.71 -15.64
CA GLU A 63 1.54 16.16 -15.53
C GLU A 63 2.97 16.65 -15.24
N GLY A 64 3.93 15.74 -15.15
CA GLY A 64 5.33 16.10 -14.93
C GLY A 64 5.63 16.58 -13.51
N ILE A 65 4.72 16.35 -12.56
CA ILE A 65 4.92 16.76 -11.16
C ILE A 65 5.91 15.82 -10.47
N ILE A 66 5.86 14.54 -10.81
CA ILE A 66 6.84 13.55 -10.36
C ILE A 66 7.39 12.82 -11.58
N HIS A 67 8.54 12.18 -11.40
CA HIS A 67 9.17 11.40 -12.47
C HIS A 67 9.28 9.95 -12.00
N PRO A 68 8.61 8.99 -12.71
CA PRO A 68 8.69 7.58 -12.33
C PRO A 68 10.12 7.07 -12.34
N LEU A 69 10.41 6.13 -11.49
CA LEU A 69 11.67 5.41 -11.53
C LEU A 69 11.76 4.59 -12.83
N SER A 70 12.97 4.38 -13.34
CA SER A 70 13.18 3.45 -14.44
C SER A 70 12.85 2.02 -14.01
N ASP A 71 12.69 1.11 -14.96
CA ASP A 71 12.44 -0.30 -14.64
C ASP A 71 13.58 -0.89 -13.82
N GLU A 72 14.83 -0.53 -14.14
CA GLU A 72 15.99 -0.99 -13.37
C GLU A 72 15.97 -0.46 -11.95
N GLU A 73 15.65 0.82 -11.76
CA GLU A 73 15.54 1.42 -10.43
C GLU A 73 14.40 0.78 -9.64
N ARG A 74 13.25 0.54 -10.26
CA ARG A 74 12.11 -0.11 -9.61
C ARG A 74 12.47 -1.50 -9.12
N ASP A 75 13.14 -2.27 -9.98
CA ASP A 75 13.58 -3.63 -9.63
C ASP A 75 14.54 -3.61 -8.44
N ALA A 76 15.50 -2.70 -8.44
CA ALA A 76 16.47 -2.56 -7.34
C ALA A 76 15.78 -2.20 -6.03
N VAL A 77 14.85 -1.24 -6.06
CA VAL A 77 14.09 -0.83 -4.87
C VAL A 77 13.25 -2.00 -4.35
N HIS A 78 12.59 -2.72 -5.25
CA HIS A 78 11.76 -3.88 -4.89
C HIS A 78 12.60 -4.96 -4.21
N LYS A 79 13.72 -5.34 -4.81
CA LYS A 79 14.61 -6.36 -4.26
C LYS A 79 15.16 -5.98 -2.89
N GLU A 80 15.59 -4.73 -2.73
CA GLU A 80 16.12 -4.25 -1.46
C GLU A 80 15.03 -4.26 -0.37
N LYS A 81 13.81 -3.87 -0.72
CA LYS A 81 12.71 -3.90 0.26
C LYS A 81 12.38 -5.32 0.70
N VAL A 82 12.30 -6.25 -0.24
CA VAL A 82 12.05 -7.66 0.08
C VAL A 82 13.14 -8.21 0.99
N ARG A 83 14.41 -7.90 0.69
CA ARG A 83 15.54 -8.32 1.52
C ARG A 83 15.43 -7.75 2.94
N ALA A 84 15.14 -6.46 3.07
CA ALA A 84 15.00 -5.80 4.35
C ALA A 84 13.87 -6.38 5.19
N VAL A 85 12.71 -6.61 4.57
CA VAL A 85 11.55 -7.20 5.27
C VAL A 85 11.88 -8.60 5.77
N LYS A 86 12.52 -9.43 4.96
CA LYS A 86 12.92 -10.79 5.37
C LYS A 86 13.91 -10.75 6.53
N SER A 87 14.89 -9.86 6.48
CA SER A 87 15.87 -9.69 7.55
C SER A 87 15.22 -9.29 8.87
N TRP A 88 14.36 -8.27 8.84
CA TRP A 88 13.64 -7.82 10.04
C TRP A 88 12.66 -8.86 10.56
N LYS A 89 12.06 -9.66 9.68
CA LYS A 89 11.17 -10.76 10.09
C LYS A 89 11.93 -11.81 10.89
N LEU A 90 13.16 -12.16 10.49
CA LEU A 90 13.99 -13.07 11.24
C LEU A 90 14.30 -12.53 12.63
N TYR A 91 14.63 -11.25 12.74
CA TYR A 91 14.85 -10.60 14.02
C TYR A 91 13.58 -10.64 14.88
N SER A 92 12.44 -10.29 14.31
CA SER A 92 11.15 -10.29 15.02
C SER A 92 10.77 -11.68 15.55
N LYS A 93 11.07 -12.72 14.79
CA LYS A 93 10.87 -14.10 15.25
C LYS A 93 11.79 -14.43 16.42
N ARG A 94 13.05 -13.98 16.35
CA ARG A 94 14.05 -14.23 17.38
C ARG A 94 13.65 -13.62 18.73
N ILE A 95 13.07 -12.42 18.71
CA ILE A 95 12.62 -11.75 19.92
C ILE A 95 11.18 -12.11 20.34
N GLY A 96 10.53 -13.02 19.60
CA GLY A 96 9.21 -13.54 19.97
C GLY A 96 8.01 -12.66 19.58
N VAL A 97 8.19 -11.64 18.77
CA VAL A 97 7.11 -10.76 18.33
C VAL A 97 6.32 -11.37 17.16
N VAL A 98 7.00 -12.15 16.31
CA VAL A 98 6.38 -12.86 15.19
C VAL A 98 6.45 -14.36 15.47
N GLU A 99 5.34 -15.06 15.20
CA GLU A 99 5.28 -16.51 15.37
C GLU A 99 6.31 -17.21 14.45
N THR A 100 6.87 -18.31 14.95
CA THR A 100 7.91 -19.06 14.24
C THR A 100 7.36 -20.02 13.20
N VAL A 101 6.06 -20.15 13.12
CA VAL A 101 5.38 -21.08 12.19
C VAL A 101 4.83 -20.34 10.99
#